data_e173b5b486eb79e54daa1bc6aa71fbe5
#
_entry.id   e173b5b486eb79e54daa1bc6aa71fbe5
#
_cell.length_a   1.000
_cell.length_b   1.000
_cell.length_c   1.000
_cell.angle_alpha   90.00
_cell.angle_beta   90.00
_cell.angle_gamma   90.00
#
_symmetry.space_group_name_H-M   'P 1'
#
loop_
_entity.id
_entity.type
_entity.pdbx_description
1 polymer ?
#
loop_
_entity_poly.entity_id
_entity_poly.type
_entity_poly.pdbx_seq_one_letter_code
_entity_poly.pdbx_strand_id
1 'polypeptide(L)'
;MVLHEVINEFLELDGDDYDVVKISEVKGSRIIKYISSYFVGTLKKVEYIPEKLHKHAGFIIRNMMNIVMGNVGIDVGYCNKLFNNIARWFLGFQKFIEKHNLPEKYFKEYYYAAFSGLFILIFGKIKNFKLYDTIVRLWIIVDNIFGFGIDFGEKGLIWKKGVYDFFVGGAFENREKRLEFLEKSGGGPIIECFRNIERIGLSEKKKDGLYLRFYKLFKFAYEGGGGGEGGSESGGEFEILKNSCLKTKKGLDIFFYAIDYKKKKEDAYKIFHLSLIVQLLDDLMDIRKDKLEGKTTIFTGGVEENTRNAVRLFQLIQNSRIIRDNSFQILYECLMFLIIDLNEEFFEPEFVGKIRRECPVMDLKYYNMREIDSVVESEIMKKILCIYLK
;
A
#
# COMPACT_ATOMS: atom_id res chain seq x y z
N MET A 1 -16.30 -14.62 -14.57
CA MET A 1 -16.71 -13.68 -15.63
C MET A 1 -16.05 -12.32 -15.37
N VAL A 2 -16.48 -11.52 -14.41
CA VAL A 2 -15.95 -10.16 -14.18
C VAL A 2 -14.41 -10.06 -14.02
N LEU A 3 -13.78 -11.00 -13.31
CA LEU A 3 -12.32 -10.99 -13.17
C LEU A 3 -11.60 -11.22 -14.50
N HIS A 4 -12.10 -12.16 -15.30
CA HIS A 4 -11.55 -12.41 -16.64
C HIS A 4 -11.70 -11.20 -17.56
N GLU A 5 -12.85 -10.51 -17.49
CA GLU A 5 -13.11 -9.29 -18.26
C GLU A 5 -12.08 -8.19 -17.91
N VAL A 6 -11.83 -7.96 -16.62
CA VAL A 6 -10.87 -6.95 -16.16
C VAL A 6 -9.43 -7.28 -16.57
N ILE A 7 -9.03 -8.55 -16.50
CA ILE A 7 -7.68 -8.96 -16.91
C ILE A 7 -7.53 -8.88 -18.43
N ASN A 8 -8.51 -9.33 -19.19
CA ASN A 8 -8.48 -9.24 -20.64
C ASN A 8 -8.45 -7.78 -21.11
N GLU A 9 -9.24 -6.88 -20.47
CA GLU A 9 -9.18 -5.44 -20.75
C GLU A 9 -7.75 -4.90 -20.60
N PHE A 10 -7.02 -5.31 -19.56
CA PHE A 10 -5.63 -4.91 -19.37
C PHE A 10 -4.69 -5.50 -20.44
N LEU A 11 -4.83 -6.77 -20.77
CA LEU A 11 -3.99 -7.46 -21.77
C LEU A 11 -4.24 -6.98 -23.20
N GLU A 12 -5.44 -6.47 -23.49
CA GLU A 12 -5.82 -5.91 -24.78
C GLU A 12 -5.37 -4.46 -24.99
N LEU A 13 -4.87 -3.77 -23.92
CA LEU A 13 -4.36 -2.43 -24.05
C LEU A 13 -3.07 -2.43 -24.88
N ASP A 14 -2.96 -1.45 -25.79
CA ASP A 14 -1.74 -1.23 -26.57
C ASP A 14 -0.65 -0.66 -25.67
N GLY A 15 0.36 -1.46 -25.39
CA GLY A 15 1.49 -1.08 -24.53
C GLY A 15 2.74 -0.68 -25.29
N ASP A 16 2.73 -0.71 -26.65
CA ASP A 16 3.92 -0.48 -27.46
C ASP A 16 4.11 0.99 -27.85
N ASP A 17 3.07 1.82 -27.70
CA ASP A 17 3.11 3.25 -28.02
C ASP A 17 3.19 4.13 -26.76
N TYR A 18 4.41 4.58 -26.43
CA TYR A 18 4.61 5.49 -25.29
C TYR A 18 4.02 6.90 -25.54
N ASP A 19 3.72 7.27 -26.79
CA ASP A 19 3.16 8.59 -27.11
C ASP A 19 1.73 8.73 -26.62
N VAL A 20 1.08 7.62 -26.30
CA VAL A 20 -0.22 7.59 -25.64
C VAL A 20 -0.15 8.06 -24.18
N VAL A 21 1.02 7.97 -23.53
CA VAL A 21 1.20 8.41 -22.14
C VAL A 21 1.10 9.93 -22.08
N LYS A 22 -0.10 10.44 -21.78
CA LYS A 22 -0.37 11.85 -21.52
C LYS A 22 -0.75 12.02 -20.07
N ILE A 23 0.00 12.88 -19.38
CA ILE A 23 -0.38 13.26 -18.01
C ILE A 23 -1.60 14.15 -18.11
N SER A 24 -2.61 13.84 -17.28
CA SER A 24 -3.82 14.66 -17.21
C SER A 24 -3.42 16.11 -16.90
N GLU A 25 -3.67 17.04 -17.83
CA GLU A 25 -3.43 18.48 -17.68
C GLU A 25 -4.32 19.13 -16.62
N VAL A 26 -4.55 18.45 -15.51
CA VAL A 26 -5.48 18.92 -14.52
C VAL A 26 -4.79 19.88 -13.54
N LYS A 27 -5.60 20.78 -12.97
CA LYS A 27 -5.24 21.66 -11.84
C LYS A 27 -4.36 21.00 -10.77
N GLY A 28 -4.43 19.64 -10.66
CA GLY A 28 -3.59 18.80 -9.82
C GLY A 28 -2.10 18.93 -10.12
N SER A 29 -1.66 19.07 -11.36
CA SER A 29 -0.24 19.19 -11.70
C SER A 29 0.40 20.42 -11.05
N ARG A 30 -0.32 21.54 -10.99
CA ARG A 30 0.14 22.76 -10.30
C ARG A 30 0.21 22.56 -8.78
N ILE A 31 -0.76 21.84 -8.22
CA ILE A 31 -0.84 21.56 -6.80
C ILE A 31 0.29 20.62 -6.39
N ILE A 32 0.51 19.56 -7.14
CA ILE A 32 1.59 18.62 -6.86
C ILE A 32 2.96 19.28 -7.04
N LYS A 33 3.15 20.12 -8.08
CA LYS A 33 4.37 20.92 -8.24
C LYS A 33 4.59 21.85 -7.04
N TYR A 34 3.55 22.47 -6.55
CA TYR A 34 3.60 23.33 -5.36
C TYR A 34 3.91 22.53 -4.11
N ILE A 35 3.29 21.34 -3.94
CA ILE A 35 3.53 20.43 -2.80
C ILE A 35 4.95 19.90 -2.83
N SER A 36 5.39 19.33 -3.95
CA SER A 36 6.72 18.74 -4.04
C SER A 36 7.80 19.79 -3.86
N SER A 37 7.71 20.96 -4.54
CA SER A 37 8.70 22.02 -4.38
C SER A 37 8.75 22.59 -2.96
N TYR A 38 7.60 22.74 -2.31
CA TYR A 38 7.54 23.30 -0.97
C TYR A 38 7.79 22.22 0.10
N PHE A 39 7.22 21.03 -0.09
CA PHE A 39 7.35 19.91 0.86
C PHE A 39 8.79 19.41 0.94
N VAL A 40 9.43 19.13 -0.18
CA VAL A 40 10.83 18.68 -0.18
C VAL A 40 11.80 19.79 0.23
N GLY A 41 11.56 21.04 -0.18
CA GLY A 41 12.32 22.18 0.33
C GLY A 41 12.18 22.36 1.84
N THR A 42 11.01 22.04 2.39
CA THR A 42 10.77 22.05 3.84
C THR A 42 11.38 20.83 4.51
N LEU A 43 11.29 19.64 3.89
CA LEU A 43 11.91 18.41 4.40
C LEU A 43 13.43 18.57 4.59
N LYS A 44 14.12 19.10 3.58
CA LYS A 44 15.57 19.36 3.67
C LYS A 44 15.94 20.37 4.77
N LYS A 45 15.00 21.22 5.20
CA LYS A 45 15.20 22.21 6.27
C LYS A 45 14.72 21.76 7.64
N VAL A 46 13.92 20.71 7.73
CA VAL A 46 13.35 20.21 9.00
C VAL A 46 14.43 19.78 9.98
N GLU A 47 15.53 19.25 9.49
CA GLU A 47 16.68 18.86 10.32
C GLU A 47 17.23 20.04 11.14
N TYR A 48 17.15 21.24 10.58
CA TYR A 48 17.66 22.48 11.17
C TYR A 48 16.60 23.31 11.91
N ILE A 49 15.33 22.86 11.95
CA ILE A 49 14.27 23.59 12.66
C ILE A 49 14.47 23.44 14.16
N PRO A 50 14.76 24.53 14.90
CA PRO A 50 14.85 24.49 16.35
C PRO A 50 13.55 24.01 16.99
N GLU A 51 13.63 23.28 18.10
CA GLU A 51 12.46 22.70 18.77
C GLU A 51 11.40 23.74 19.13
N LYS A 52 11.83 24.94 19.53
CA LYS A 52 10.94 26.08 19.83
C LYS A 52 10.05 26.51 18.65
N LEU A 53 10.46 26.19 17.41
CA LEU A 53 9.71 26.52 16.18
C LEU A 53 8.84 25.34 15.67
N HIS A 54 8.91 24.16 16.29
CA HIS A 54 8.16 22.98 15.84
C HIS A 54 6.66 23.24 15.75
N LYS A 55 6.08 23.97 16.74
CA LYS A 55 4.64 24.31 16.74
C LYS A 55 4.27 25.17 15.52
N HIS A 56 5.12 26.11 15.14
CA HIS A 56 4.93 26.96 13.96
C HIS A 56 5.07 26.17 12.66
N ALA A 57 6.08 25.32 12.57
CA ALA A 57 6.28 24.44 11.43
C ALA A 57 5.12 23.44 11.27
N GLY A 58 4.63 22.88 12.37
CA GLY A 58 3.45 22.00 12.39
C GLY A 58 2.20 22.68 11.87
N PHE A 59 1.97 23.96 12.23
CA PHE A 59 0.88 24.76 11.70
C PHE A 59 0.99 24.97 10.19
N ILE A 60 2.18 25.30 9.69
CA ILE A 60 2.44 25.49 8.26
C ILE A 60 2.18 24.18 7.49
N ILE A 61 2.73 23.05 7.96
CA ILE A 61 2.55 21.74 7.32
C ILE A 61 1.07 21.37 7.26
N ARG A 62 0.32 21.55 8.35
CA ARG A 62 -1.13 21.29 8.39
C ARG A 62 -1.90 22.15 7.40
N ASN A 63 -1.60 23.44 7.33
CA ASN A 63 -2.28 24.33 6.38
C ASN A 63 -1.99 23.95 4.92
N MET A 64 -0.78 23.55 4.64
CA MET A 64 -0.41 23.07 3.31
C MET A 64 -1.19 21.81 2.94
N MET A 65 -1.25 20.82 3.85
CA MET A 65 -2.03 19.61 3.63
C MET A 65 -3.51 19.91 3.43
N ASN A 66 -4.06 20.90 4.17
CA ASN A 66 -5.44 21.35 4.00
C ASN A 66 -5.71 21.96 2.63
N ILE A 67 -4.78 22.80 2.13
CA ILE A 67 -4.88 23.40 0.79
C ILE A 67 -4.87 22.30 -0.27
N VAL A 68 -3.95 21.34 -0.14
CA VAL A 68 -3.85 20.21 -1.04
C VAL A 68 -5.15 19.43 -1.09
N MET A 69 -5.63 19.00 0.08
CA MET A 69 -6.81 18.15 0.19
C MET A 69 -8.10 18.88 -0.18
N GLY A 70 -8.21 20.17 0.13
CA GLY A 70 -9.32 21.01 -0.32
C GLY A 70 -9.38 21.13 -1.84
N ASN A 71 -8.23 21.26 -2.50
CA ASN A 71 -8.15 21.34 -3.96
C ASN A 71 -8.47 20.00 -4.66
N VAL A 72 -8.31 18.87 -3.97
CA VAL A 72 -8.72 17.54 -4.45
C VAL A 72 -10.14 17.16 -4.01
N GLY A 73 -10.91 18.10 -3.46
CA GLY A 73 -12.31 17.90 -3.12
C GLY A 73 -12.55 17.02 -1.87
N ILE A 74 -11.50 16.73 -1.09
CA ILE A 74 -11.62 15.92 0.12
C ILE A 74 -11.99 16.83 1.31
N ASP A 75 -12.90 16.36 2.15
CA ASP A 75 -13.30 17.04 3.40
C ASP A 75 -12.08 17.33 4.29
N VAL A 76 -11.74 18.61 4.45
CA VAL A 76 -10.55 19.07 5.19
C VAL A 76 -10.58 18.59 6.65
N GLY A 77 -11.75 18.57 7.28
CA GLY A 77 -11.90 18.11 8.67
C GLY A 77 -11.59 16.61 8.81
N TYR A 78 -12.07 15.82 7.85
CA TYR A 78 -11.74 14.39 7.79
C TYR A 78 -10.25 14.17 7.51
N CYS A 79 -9.68 14.92 6.59
CA CYS A 79 -8.24 14.82 6.26
C CYS A 79 -7.36 15.14 7.46
N ASN A 80 -7.62 16.22 8.18
CA ASN A 80 -6.89 16.55 9.40
C ASN A 80 -6.94 15.41 10.42
N LYS A 81 -8.12 14.83 10.62
CA LYS A 81 -8.29 13.68 11.51
C LYS A 81 -7.50 12.47 11.02
N LEU A 82 -7.52 12.20 9.71
CA LEU A 82 -6.80 11.10 9.09
C LEU A 82 -5.29 11.26 9.27
N PHE A 83 -4.72 12.40 8.88
CA PHE A 83 -3.29 12.66 9.00
C PHE A 83 -2.79 12.64 10.43
N ASN A 84 -3.55 13.22 11.37
CA ASN A 84 -3.21 13.13 12.79
C ASN A 84 -3.15 11.68 13.29
N ASN A 85 -4.05 10.81 12.82
CA ASN A 85 -4.00 9.40 13.17
C ASN A 85 -2.83 8.68 12.48
N ILE A 86 -2.62 8.92 11.20
CA ILE A 86 -1.47 8.34 10.47
C ILE A 86 -0.16 8.72 11.16
N ALA A 87 0.05 9.97 11.50
CA ALA A 87 1.27 10.40 12.19
C ALA A 87 1.47 9.68 13.53
N ARG A 88 0.40 9.53 14.34
CA ARG A 88 0.44 8.77 15.60
C ARG A 88 0.70 7.27 15.36
N TRP A 89 0.16 6.71 14.30
CA TRP A 89 0.38 5.29 13.95
C TRP A 89 1.84 5.04 13.59
N PHE A 90 2.46 5.92 12.81
CA PHE A 90 3.87 5.82 12.48
C PHE A 90 4.73 5.78 13.74
N LEU A 91 4.54 6.73 14.65
CA LEU A 91 5.28 6.75 15.92
C LEU A 91 4.95 5.55 16.80
N GLY A 92 3.71 5.07 16.76
CA GLY A 92 3.26 3.86 17.44
C GLY A 92 3.86 2.59 16.83
N PHE A 93 4.03 2.57 15.51
CA PHE A 93 4.62 1.43 14.80
C PHE A 93 6.13 1.33 15.06
N GLN A 94 6.84 2.44 15.18
CA GLN A 94 8.23 2.42 15.60
C GLN A 94 8.41 1.70 16.94
N LYS A 95 7.61 2.08 17.96
CA LYS A 95 7.64 1.39 19.27
C LYS A 95 7.28 -0.09 19.16
N PHE A 96 6.42 -0.43 18.24
CA PHE A 96 6.04 -1.82 17.97
C PHE A 96 7.20 -2.62 17.34
N ILE A 97 7.92 -2.02 16.37
CA ILE A 97 9.14 -2.59 15.79
C ILE A 97 10.19 -2.84 16.88
N GLU A 98 10.49 -1.84 17.68
CA GLU A 98 11.46 -1.93 18.78
C GLU A 98 11.07 -3.03 19.79
N LYS A 99 9.81 -3.06 20.21
CA LYS A 99 9.28 -4.05 21.18
C LYS A 99 9.43 -5.48 20.70
N HIS A 100 9.22 -5.74 19.42
CA HIS A 100 9.25 -7.08 18.84
C HIS A 100 10.56 -7.43 18.14
N ASN A 101 11.54 -6.48 18.18
CA ASN A 101 12.81 -6.60 17.49
C ASN A 101 12.62 -6.96 16.01
N LEU A 102 11.72 -6.23 15.34
CA LEU A 102 11.46 -6.36 13.92
C LEU A 102 12.47 -5.55 13.10
N PRO A 103 12.79 -5.95 11.86
CA PRO A 103 13.64 -5.17 10.97
C PRO A 103 13.12 -3.75 10.76
N GLU A 104 14.02 -2.75 10.78
CA GLU A 104 13.65 -1.34 10.62
C GLU A 104 13.03 -1.05 9.25
N LYS A 105 13.39 -1.84 8.21
CA LYS A 105 12.76 -1.74 6.87
C LYS A 105 11.23 -1.81 6.89
N TYR A 106 10.63 -2.45 7.90
CA TYR A 106 9.16 -2.52 8.04
C TYR A 106 8.52 -1.19 8.34
N PHE A 107 9.28 -0.21 8.80
CA PHE A 107 8.77 1.14 8.95
C PHE A 107 8.39 1.76 7.59
N LYS A 108 9.22 1.53 6.58
CA LYS A 108 8.95 1.94 5.19
C LYS A 108 7.73 1.20 4.62
N GLU A 109 7.70 -0.12 4.80
CA GLU A 109 6.57 -0.94 4.33
C GLU A 109 5.26 -0.53 5.00
N TYR A 110 5.29 -0.17 6.29
CA TYR A 110 4.13 0.37 6.98
C TYR A 110 3.64 1.68 6.34
N TYR A 111 4.56 2.55 5.96
CA TYR A 111 4.22 3.78 5.26
C TYR A 111 3.47 3.47 3.96
N TYR A 112 4.04 2.65 3.11
CA TYR A 112 3.43 2.27 1.84
C TYR A 112 2.09 1.55 2.02
N ALA A 113 2.00 0.60 2.94
CA ALA A 113 0.76 -0.12 3.20
C ALA A 113 -0.33 0.79 3.80
N ALA A 114 0.02 1.72 4.68
CA ALA A 114 -0.93 2.70 5.22
C ALA A 114 -1.46 3.62 4.13
N PHE A 115 -0.59 4.08 3.22
CA PHE A 115 -0.99 4.95 2.11
C PHE A 115 -1.71 4.20 0.98
N SER A 116 -1.27 3.01 0.61
CA SER A 116 -1.99 2.19 -0.38
C SER A 116 -3.39 1.81 0.11
N GLY A 117 -3.52 1.53 1.40
CA GLY A 117 -4.84 1.33 2.01
C GLY A 117 -5.74 2.56 1.96
N LEU A 118 -5.20 3.78 1.78
CA LEU A 118 -6.03 4.99 1.58
C LEU A 118 -6.80 4.97 0.26
N PHE A 119 -6.39 4.19 -0.73
CA PHE A 119 -7.14 4.05 -1.98
C PHE A 119 -8.54 3.47 -1.79
N ILE A 120 -8.76 2.71 -0.72
CA ILE A 120 -10.11 2.26 -0.37
C ILE A 120 -11.05 3.39 0.05
N LEU A 121 -10.50 4.59 0.35
CA LEU A 121 -11.31 5.75 0.75
C LEU A 121 -12.24 6.25 -0.37
N ILE A 122 -11.97 5.88 -1.64
CA ILE A 122 -12.93 6.09 -2.73
C ILE A 122 -14.27 5.37 -2.48
N PHE A 123 -14.25 4.31 -1.66
CA PHE A 123 -15.45 3.54 -1.29
C PHE A 123 -16.05 3.94 0.05
N GLY A 124 -15.30 4.62 0.91
CA GLY A 124 -15.82 5.05 2.21
C GLY A 124 -14.78 5.68 3.14
N LYS A 125 -15.24 6.16 4.28
CA LYS A 125 -14.39 6.79 5.30
C LYS A 125 -14.01 5.78 6.38
N ILE A 126 -12.79 5.87 6.90
CA ILE A 126 -12.35 5.08 8.05
C ILE A 126 -13.14 5.55 9.29
N LYS A 127 -13.93 4.66 9.86
CA LYS A 127 -14.71 4.93 11.07
C LYS A 127 -13.94 4.58 12.35
N ASN A 128 -13.20 3.47 12.31
CA ASN A 128 -12.40 2.97 13.41
C ASN A 128 -10.91 2.98 13.05
N PHE A 129 -10.24 4.07 13.40
CA PHE A 129 -8.82 4.28 13.10
C PHE A 129 -7.90 3.27 13.79
N LYS A 130 -8.26 2.82 15.03
CA LYS A 130 -7.48 1.83 15.75
C LYS A 130 -7.52 0.45 15.07
N LEU A 131 -8.71 0.08 14.57
CA LEU A 131 -8.86 -1.15 13.79
C LEU A 131 -8.04 -1.09 12.52
N TYR A 132 -8.11 0.03 11.80
CA TYR A 132 -7.38 0.22 10.56
C TYR A 132 -5.85 0.10 10.77
N ASP A 133 -5.29 0.82 11.76
CA ASP A 133 -3.89 0.71 12.14
C ASP A 133 -3.48 -0.75 12.46
N THR A 134 -4.32 -1.45 13.24
CA THR A 134 -4.06 -2.85 13.61
C THR A 134 -4.04 -3.77 12.38
N ILE A 135 -4.96 -3.53 11.42
CA ILE A 135 -4.99 -4.29 10.15
C ILE A 135 -3.76 -4.02 9.31
N VAL A 136 -3.32 -2.76 9.18
CA VAL A 136 -2.11 -2.40 8.43
C VAL A 136 -0.88 -3.09 9.03
N ARG A 137 -0.72 -3.05 10.36
CA ARG A 137 0.37 -3.76 11.05
C ARG A 137 0.35 -5.25 10.79
N LEU A 138 -0.81 -5.86 10.94
CA LEU A 138 -0.99 -7.29 10.72
C LEU A 138 -0.68 -7.67 9.27
N TRP A 139 -1.13 -6.85 8.30
CA TRP A 139 -0.85 -7.04 6.88
C TRP A 139 0.66 -7.13 6.61
N ILE A 140 1.42 -6.13 7.05
CA ILE A 140 2.87 -6.07 6.83
C ILE A 140 3.58 -7.26 7.44
N ILE A 141 3.26 -7.56 8.70
CA ILE A 141 3.91 -8.68 9.39
C ILE A 141 3.62 -9.98 8.66
N VAL A 142 2.39 -10.18 8.24
CA VAL A 142 1.96 -11.40 7.57
C VAL A 142 2.57 -11.51 6.19
N ASP A 143 2.55 -10.44 5.41
CA ASP A 143 3.12 -10.44 4.06
C ASP A 143 4.61 -10.81 4.10
N ASN A 144 5.35 -10.26 5.05
CA ASN A 144 6.77 -10.57 5.24
C ASN A 144 7.03 -11.98 5.79
N ILE A 145 6.19 -12.49 6.70
CA ILE A 145 6.36 -13.84 7.26
C ILE A 145 5.97 -14.91 6.23
N PHE A 146 4.93 -14.68 5.45
CA PHE A 146 4.44 -15.62 4.45
C PHE A 146 5.13 -15.45 3.09
N GLY A 147 5.60 -14.23 2.77
CA GLY A 147 6.36 -13.98 1.56
C GLY A 147 7.71 -14.68 1.57
N PHE A 148 8.52 -14.44 2.60
CA PHE A 148 9.87 -15.03 2.72
C PHE A 148 10.26 -15.12 4.19
N GLY A 149 10.10 -16.29 4.80
CA GLY A 149 10.50 -16.58 6.18
C GLY A 149 12.00 -16.41 6.48
N ILE A 150 12.77 -15.92 5.52
CA ILE A 150 14.23 -15.78 5.57
C ILE A 150 14.64 -14.68 6.58
N ASP A 151 13.86 -13.61 6.70
CA ASP A 151 14.21 -12.45 7.54
C ASP A 151 14.13 -12.74 9.05
N PHE A 152 13.38 -13.75 9.45
CA PHE A 152 13.15 -14.05 10.88
C PHE A 152 13.76 -15.37 11.36
N GLY A 153 14.34 -16.17 10.46
CA GLY A 153 14.88 -17.48 10.80
C GLY A 153 13.86 -18.34 11.59
N GLU A 154 14.32 -18.99 12.67
CA GLU A 154 13.47 -19.83 13.52
C GLU A 154 12.26 -19.08 14.12
N LYS A 155 12.40 -17.78 14.45
CA LYS A 155 11.29 -16.97 15.00
C LYS A 155 10.17 -16.82 13.99
N GLY A 156 10.49 -16.60 12.71
CA GLY A 156 9.51 -16.51 11.63
C GLY A 156 8.72 -17.80 11.47
N LEU A 157 9.39 -18.94 11.56
CA LEU A 157 8.75 -20.27 11.51
C LEU A 157 7.78 -20.47 12.68
N ILE A 158 8.17 -20.05 13.89
CA ILE A 158 7.31 -20.12 15.08
C ILE A 158 6.06 -19.25 14.89
N TRP A 159 6.22 -18.02 14.38
CA TRP A 159 5.09 -17.13 14.13
C TRP A 159 4.18 -17.64 13.00
N LYS A 160 4.77 -18.17 11.92
CA LYS A 160 4.03 -18.78 10.82
C LYS A 160 3.20 -19.96 11.33
N LYS A 161 3.79 -20.81 12.14
CA LYS A 161 3.10 -21.93 12.80
C LYS A 161 2.00 -21.42 13.73
N GLY A 162 2.27 -20.40 14.55
CA GLY A 162 1.27 -19.84 15.47
C GLY A 162 0.03 -19.27 14.73
N VAL A 163 0.22 -18.64 13.58
CA VAL A 163 -0.89 -18.19 12.72
C VAL A 163 -1.64 -19.38 12.12
N TYR A 164 -0.90 -20.36 11.63
CA TYR A 164 -1.48 -21.58 11.10
C TYR A 164 -2.33 -22.30 12.16
N ASP A 165 -1.77 -22.53 13.34
CA ASP A 165 -2.46 -23.20 14.45
C ASP A 165 -3.71 -22.43 14.90
N PHE A 166 -3.67 -21.09 14.88
CA PHE A 166 -4.83 -20.24 15.17
C PHE A 166 -5.99 -20.48 14.19
N PHE A 167 -5.67 -20.54 12.90
CA PHE A 167 -6.70 -20.68 11.87
C PHE A 167 -7.15 -22.13 11.67
N VAL A 168 -6.23 -23.08 11.66
CA VAL A 168 -6.54 -24.52 11.48
C VAL A 168 -7.20 -25.11 12.73
N GLY A 169 -6.79 -24.64 13.92
CA GLY A 169 -7.42 -25.02 15.18
C GLY A 169 -8.85 -24.51 15.38
N GLY A 170 -9.38 -23.75 14.41
CA GLY A 170 -10.73 -23.18 14.46
C GLY A 170 -10.91 -22.09 15.52
N ALA A 171 -9.81 -21.52 16.00
CA ALA A 171 -9.86 -20.44 17.00
C ALA A 171 -10.58 -19.19 16.44
N PHE A 172 -10.58 -19.02 15.11
CA PHE A 172 -11.26 -17.89 14.46
C PHE A 172 -12.80 -18.02 14.43
N GLU A 173 -13.34 -19.23 14.56
CA GLU A 173 -14.78 -19.49 14.47
C GLU A 173 -15.52 -19.30 15.80
N ASN A 174 -14.78 -19.37 16.91
CA ASN A 174 -15.35 -19.33 18.25
C ASN A 174 -14.58 -18.38 19.16
N ARG A 175 -15.30 -17.45 19.80
CA ARG A 175 -14.70 -16.46 20.71
C ARG A 175 -13.93 -17.10 21.86
N GLU A 176 -14.48 -18.15 22.49
CA GLU A 176 -13.85 -18.79 23.64
C GLU A 176 -12.52 -19.44 23.23
N LYS A 177 -12.50 -20.17 22.11
CA LYS A 177 -11.28 -20.74 21.54
C LYS A 177 -10.26 -19.66 21.18
N ARG A 178 -10.71 -18.51 20.63
CA ARG A 178 -9.81 -17.38 20.33
C ARG A 178 -9.12 -16.87 21.58
N LEU A 179 -9.91 -16.60 22.61
CA LEU A 179 -9.38 -16.06 23.87
C LEU A 179 -8.43 -17.06 24.54
N GLU A 180 -8.81 -18.32 24.60
CA GLU A 180 -7.96 -19.40 25.12
C GLU A 180 -6.63 -19.50 24.37
N PHE A 181 -6.68 -19.46 23.03
CA PHE A 181 -5.47 -19.45 22.18
C PHE A 181 -4.59 -18.24 22.49
N LEU A 182 -5.20 -17.04 22.53
CA LEU A 182 -4.46 -15.80 22.79
C LEU A 182 -3.87 -15.72 24.20
N GLU A 183 -4.48 -16.35 25.18
CA GLU A 183 -3.94 -16.47 26.55
C GLU A 183 -2.75 -17.43 26.60
N LYS A 184 -2.86 -18.60 25.94
CA LYS A 184 -1.82 -19.63 25.92
C LYS A 184 -0.65 -19.28 25.00
N SER A 185 -0.89 -18.45 23.98
CA SER A 185 0.13 -18.05 23.03
C SER A 185 1.14 -17.09 23.67
N GLY A 186 2.41 -17.36 23.44
CA GLY A 186 3.50 -16.46 23.81
C GLY A 186 3.35 -15.06 23.21
N GLY A 187 4.25 -14.17 23.56
CA GLY A 187 4.33 -12.84 22.94
C GLY A 187 4.82 -12.95 21.48
N GLY A 188 4.24 -12.14 20.61
CA GLY A 188 4.69 -12.02 19.22
C GLY A 188 3.87 -10.95 18.53
N PRO A 189 4.38 -10.38 17.42
CA PRO A 189 3.75 -9.25 16.76
C PRO A 189 2.34 -9.57 16.26
N ILE A 190 2.10 -10.76 15.72
CA ILE A 190 0.80 -11.19 15.21
C ILE A 190 -0.20 -11.39 16.35
N ILE A 191 0.24 -12.05 17.41
CA ILE A 191 -0.59 -12.30 18.60
C ILE A 191 -0.97 -10.95 19.25
N GLU A 192 -0.06 -10.00 19.30
CA GLU A 192 -0.39 -8.64 19.78
C GLU A 192 -1.45 -7.97 18.91
N CYS A 193 -1.36 -8.08 17.59
CA CYS A 193 -2.38 -7.55 16.68
C CYS A 193 -3.75 -8.21 16.94
N PHE A 194 -3.80 -9.53 17.11
CA PHE A 194 -5.05 -10.24 17.43
C PHE A 194 -5.60 -9.82 18.80
N ARG A 195 -4.76 -9.71 19.83
CA ARG A 195 -5.16 -9.17 21.14
C ARG A 195 -5.70 -7.74 21.02
N ASN A 196 -5.12 -6.92 20.16
CA ASN A 196 -5.60 -5.58 19.90
C ASN A 196 -6.98 -5.59 19.23
N ILE A 197 -7.24 -6.49 18.28
CA ILE A 197 -8.56 -6.67 17.66
C ILE A 197 -9.61 -7.03 18.74
N GLU A 198 -9.27 -7.97 19.65
CA GLU A 198 -10.19 -8.36 20.74
C GLU A 198 -10.49 -7.21 21.71
N ARG A 199 -9.52 -6.32 21.98
CA ARG A 199 -9.68 -5.15 22.86
C ARG A 199 -10.40 -3.98 22.22
N ILE A 200 -10.53 -3.94 20.89
CA ILE A 200 -11.32 -2.93 20.21
C ILE A 200 -12.81 -3.23 20.47
N GLY A 201 -13.59 -2.22 20.86
CA GLY A 201 -15.02 -2.35 21.13
C GLY A 201 -15.87 -2.65 19.89
N LEU A 202 -15.58 -3.77 19.23
CA LEU A 202 -16.34 -4.30 18.09
C LEU A 202 -17.32 -5.36 18.59
N SER A 203 -18.48 -5.50 17.91
CA SER A 203 -19.37 -6.64 18.17
C SER A 203 -18.67 -7.95 17.80
N GLU A 204 -19.02 -9.05 18.48
CA GLU A 204 -18.44 -10.37 18.17
C GLU A 204 -18.68 -10.75 16.70
N LYS A 205 -19.87 -10.52 16.17
CA LYS A 205 -20.16 -10.72 14.75
C LYS A 205 -19.19 -9.96 13.82
N LYS A 206 -18.74 -8.76 14.22
CA LYS A 206 -17.78 -7.96 13.46
C LYS A 206 -16.38 -8.56 13.55
N LYS A 207 -15.99 -9.05 14.73
CA LYS A 207 -14.71 -9.74 14.93
C LYS A 207 -14.66 -11.06 14.15
N ASP A 208 -15.70 -11.90 14.28
CA ASP A 208 -15.82 -13.17 13.55
C ASP A 208 -15.72 -12.96 12.02
N GLY A 209 -16.44 -11.97 11.52
CA GLY A 209 -16.37 -11.62 10.10
C GLY A 209 -14.99 -11.11 9.66
N LEU A 210 -14.23 -10.45 10.53
CA LEU A 210 -12.87 -10.01 10.26
C LEU A 210 -11.91 -11.21 10.23
N TYR A 211 -11.95 -12.08 11.24
CA TYR A 211 -11.12 -13.30 11.29
C TYR A 211 -11.39 -14.26 10.13
N LEU A 212 -12.65 -14.43 9.75
CA LEU A 212 -12.99 -15.23 8.56
C LEU A 212 -12.33 -14.70 7.28
N ARG A 213 -12.19 -13.37 7.13
CA ARG A 213 -11.52 -12.77 5.97
C ARG A 213 -10.02 -12.96 6.02
N PHE A 214 -9.42 -12.83 7.18
CA PHE A 214 -8.02 -13.19 7.37
C PHE A 214 -7.77 -14.64 7.04
N TYR A 215 -8.58 -15.55 7.56
CA TYR A 215 -8.49 -16.98 7.23
C TYR A 215 -8.54 -17.24 5.71
N LYS A 216 -9.48 -16.64 5.00
CA LYS A 216 -9.59 -16.78 3.54
C LYS A 216 -8.36 -16.26 2.79
N LEU A 217 -7.74 -15.19 3.27
CA LEU A 217 -6.50 -14.66 2.70
C LEU A 217 -5.34 -15.63 2.98
N PHE A 218 -5.18 -16.05 4.21
CA PHE A 218 -4.12 -16.98 4.61
C PHE A 218 -4.23 -18.33 3.90
N LYS A 219 -5.43 -18.91 3.87
CA LYS A 219 -5.67 -20.15 3.15
C LYS A 219 -5.25 -20.02 1.67
N PHE A 220 -5.62 -18.94 1.00
CA PHE A 220 -5.23 -18.71 -0.38
C PHE A 220 -3.71 -18.60 -0.55
N ALA A 221 -3.05 -17.84 0.32
CA ALA A 221 -1.59 -17.70 0.27
C ALA A 221 -0.86 -19.03 0.57
N TYR A 222 -1.43 -19.89 1.43
CA TYR A 222 -0.87 -21.19 1.79
C TYR A 222 -1.05 -22.27 0.73
N GLU A 223 -2.22 -22.28 0.06
CA GLU A 223 -2.57 -23.29 -0.95
C GLU A 223 -1.92 -23.02 -2.33
N GLY A 224 -0.93 -22.11 -2.39
CA GLY A 224 -0.15 -21.86 -3.61
C GLY A 224 -0.76 -20.86 -4.59
N GLY A 225 -1.82 -20.17 -4.20
CA GLY A 225 -2.42 -19.10 -5.02
C GLY A 225 -1.58 -17.81 -5.08
N GLY A 226 -0.39 -17.81 -4.50
CA GLY A 226 0.46 -16.63 -4.39
C GLY A 226 1.95 -16.89 -4.58
N GLY A 227 2.38 -17.58 -5.65
CA GLY A 227 3.81 -17.62 -6.00
C GLY A 227 4.75 -18.30 -4.99
N GLY A 228 4.24 -19.14 -4.07
CA GLY A 228 5.08 -19.99 -3.22
C GLY A 228 5.77 -21.07 -4.04
N GLU A 229 6.87 -21.65 -3.54
CA GLU A 229 7.83 -22.58 -4.14
C GLU A 229 7.30 -23.76 -5.02
N GLY A 230 6.01 -23.76 -5.37
CA GLY A 230 5.33 -24.76 -6.20
C GLY A 230 4.42 -24.17 -7.28
N GLY A 231 4.41 -22.83 -7.46
CA GLY A 231 3.68 -22.19 -8.57
C GLY A 231 4.33 -22.59 -9.88
N SER A 232 3.62 -23.38 -10.69
CA SER A 232 4.10 -23.89 -11.98
C SER A 232 4.69 -22.75 -12.81
N GLU A 233 5.95 -22.88 -13.21
CA GLU A 233 6.66 -22.03 -14.19
C GLU A 233 5.93 -21.92 -15.54
N SER A 234 4.78 -22.55 -15.69
CA SER A 234 4.00 -22.68 -16.93
C SER A 234 2.73 -21.83 -17.00
N GLY A 235 2.43 -20.97 -15.98
CA GLY A 235 1.28 -20.09 -16.05
C GLY A 235 1.57 -18.87 -16.90
N GLY A 236 0.86 -18.72 -18.05
CA GLY A 236 0.94 -17.52 -18.88
C GLY A 236 0.57 -16.25 -18.08
N GLU A 237 0.87 -15.07 -18.66
CA GLU A 237 0.62 -13.74 -18.08
C GLU A 237 -0.77 -13.59 -17.43
N PHE A 238 -1.78 -14.19 -18.03
CA PHE A 238 -3.15 -14.19 -17.50
C PHE A 238 -3.25 -14.87 -16.12
N GLU A 239 -2.63 -16.04 -15.93
CA GLU A 239 -2.71 -16.76 -14.64
C GLU A 239 -1.92 -16.04 -13.54
N ILE A 240 -0.80 -15.41 -13.89
CA ILE A 240 -0.03 -14.55 -12.98
C ILE A 240 -0.92 -13.41 -12.47
N LEU A 241 -1.49 -12.63 -13.38
CA LEU A 241 -2.39 -11.53 -13.06
C LEU A 241 -3.62 -11.97 -12.27
N LYS A 242 -4.20 -13.11 -12.61
CA LYS A 242 -5.37 -13.67 -11.93
C LYS A 242 -5.04 -13.98 -10.46
N ASN A 243 -3.95 -14.67 -10.20
CA ASN A 243 -3.55 -15.04 -8.85
C ASN A 243 -3.21 -13.82 -8.00
N SER A 244 -2.44 -12.89 -8.56
CA SER A 244 -2.07 -11.63 -7.93
C SER A 244 -3.32 -10.77 -7.62
N CYS A 245 -4.21 -10.61 -8.59
CA CYS A 245 -5.47 -9.87 -8.41
C CYS A 245 -6.37 -10.50 -7.35
N LEU A 246 -6.47 -11.84 -7.30
CA LEU A 246 -7.25 -12.54 -6.28
C LEU A 246 -6.66 -12.37 -4.88
N LYS A 247 -5.33 -12.41 -4.74
CA LYS A 247 -4.61 -12.13 -3.48
C LYS A 247 -4.98 -10.73 -2.98
N THR A 248 -4.78 -9.73 -3.82
CA THR A 248 -5.04 -8.33 -3.48
C THR A 248 -6.51 -8.06 -3.17
N LYS A 249 -7.42 -8.65 -3.94
CA LYS A 249 -8.86 -8.56 -3.66
C LYS A 249 -9.23 -9.13 -2.30
N LYS A 250 -8.63 -10.23 -1.87
CA LYS A 250 -8.87 -10.79 -0.53
C LYS A 250 -8.36 -9.86 0.57
N GLY A 251 -7.21 -9.21 0.33
CA GLY A 251 -6.71 -8.17 1.20
C GLY A 251 -7.65 -6.95 1.29
N LEU A 252 -8.06 -6.42 0.16
CA LEU A 252 -9.02 -5.32 0.10
C LEU A 252 -10.35 -5.66 0.80
N ASP A 253 -10.80 -6.92 0.76
CA ASP A 253 -11.99 -7.37 1.47
C ASP A 253 -11.91 -7.15 2.98
N ILE A 254 -10.71 -7.27 3.55
CA ILE A 254 -10.45 -7.00 4.98
C ILE A 254 -10.63 -5.50 5.26
N PHE A 255 -10.02 -4.65 4.43
CA PHE A 255 -10.13 -3.20 4.58
C PHE A 255 -11.55 -2.70 4.33
N PHE A 256 -12.24 -3.16 3.29
CA PHE A 256 -13.66 -2.84 3.03
C PHE A 256 -14.54 -3.21 4.23
N TYR A 257 -14.28 -4.37 4.83
CA TYR A 257 -15.02 -4.78 6.00
C TYR A 257 -14.71 -3.90 7.22
N ALA A 258 -13.47 -3.45 7.37
CA ALA A 258 -13.07 -2.56 8.46
C ALA A 258 -13.73 -1.18 8.39
N ILE A 259 -13.96 -0.66 7.17
CA ILE A 259 -14.64 0.64 6.97
C ILE A 259 -16.18 0.52 6.88
N ASP A 260 -16.74 -0.67 7.10
CA ASP A 260 -18.18 -0.97 6.96
C ASP A 260 -18.73 -0.73 5.55
N TYR A 261 -17.92 -0.94 4.53
CA TYR A 261 -18.37 -0.83 3.16
C TYR A 261 -19.34 -1.95 2.80
N LYS A 262 -20.55 -1.57 2.43
CA LYS A 262 -21.58 -2.51 1.96
C LYS A 262 -21.43 -2.68 0.45
N LYS A 263 -20.79 -3.77 0.05
CA LYS A 263 -20.62 -4.11 -1.37
C LYS A 263 -21.96 -4.27 -2.04
N LYS A 264 -22.17 -3.58 -3.15
CA LYS A 264 -23.26 -3.79 -4.07
C LYS A 264 -22.82 -4.77 -5.17
N LYS A 265 -23.79 -5.37 -5.86
CA LYS A 265 -23.50 -6.30 -6.94
C LYS A 265 -22.71 -5.64 -8.07
N GLU A 266 -23.02 -4.40 -8.37
CA GLU A 266 -22.35 -3.54 -9.36
C GLU A 266 -20.91 -3.15 -9.01
N ASP A 267 -20.51 -3.31 -7.75
CA ASP A 267 -19.16 -2.95 -7.32
C ASP A 267 -18.11 -4.02 -7.67
N ALA A 268 -18.55 -5.19 -8.11
CA ALA A 268 -17.62 -6.31 -8.36
C ALA A 268 -16.54 -5.93 -9.40
N TYR A 269 -16.93 -5.30 -10.49
CA TYR A 269 -16.01 -4.82 -11.53
C TYR A 269 -15.01 -3.81 -10.97
N LYS A 270 -15.51 -2.80 -10.24
CA LYS A 270 -14.67 -1.77 -9.64
C LYS A 270 -13.66 -2.35 -8.63
N ILE A 271 -14.08 -3.33 -7.85
CA ILE A 271 -13.21 -3.98 -6.86
C ILE A 271 -12.10 -4.78 -7.54
N PHE A 272 -12.41 -5.54 -8.58
CA PHE A 272 -11.39 -6.27 -9.33
C PHE A 272 -10.44 -5.33 -10.07
N HIS A 273 -10.96 -4.27 -10.68
CA HIS A 273 -10.15 -3.26 -11.34
C HIS A 273 -9.18 -2.57 -10.37
N LEU A 274 -9.68 -2.14 -9.19
CA LEU A 274 -8.83 -1.61 -8.14
C LEU A 274 -7.80 -2.65 -7.65
N SER A 275 -8.21 -3.91 -7.50
CA SER A 275 -7.29 -4.98 -7.07
C SER A 275 -6.16 -5.18 -8.07
N LEU A 276 -6.46 -5.11 -9.36
CA LEU A 276 -5.46 -5.19 -10.41
C LEU A 276 -4.50 -3.99 -10.36
N ILE A 277 -5.02 -2.77 -10.34
CA ILE A 277 -4.17 -1.55 -10.28
C ILE A 277 -3.25 -1.58 -9.05
N VAL A 278 -3.79 -1.89 -7.88
CA VAL A 278 -3.00 -1.92 -6.63
C VAL A 278 -1.90 -2.98 -6.71
N GLN A 279 -2.23 -4.17 -7.23
CA GLN A 279 -1.24 -5.23 -7.40
C GLN A 279 -0.15 -4.86 -8.41
N LEU A 280 -0.54 -4.30 -9.54
CA LEU A 280 0.42 -3.88 -10.57
C LEU A 280 1.37 -2.77 -10.07
N LEU A 281 0.87 -1.86 -9.25
CA LEU A 281 1.72 -0.85 -8.59
C LEU A 281 2.66 -1.48 -7.55
N ASP A 282 2.21 -2.50 -6.84
CA ASP A 282 3.02 -3.26 -5.88
C ASP A 282 4.14 -4.03 -6.60
N ASP A 283 3.80 -4.78 -7.64
CA ASP A 283 4.78 -5.51 -8.48
C ASP A 283 5.79 -4.55 -9.14
N LEU A 284 5.33 -3.37 -9.57
CA LEU A 284 6.18 -2.33 -10.15
C LEU A 284 7.13 -1.73 -9.11
N MET A 285 6.68 -1.55 -7.88
CA MET A 285 7.48 -1.04 -6.76
C MET A 285 8.55 -2.05 -6.33
N ASP A 286 8.20 -3.33 -6.32
CA ASP A 286 9.05 -4.42 -5.86
C ASP A 286 9.90 -5.07 -6.97
N ILE A 287 9.92 -4.54 -8.20
CA ILE A 287 10.59 -5.12 -9.38
C ILE A 287 12.03 -5.57 -9.11
N ARG A 288 12.81 -4.74 -8.41
CA ARG A 288 14.22 -5.07 -8.07
C ARG A 288 14.30 -6.23 -7.09
N LYS A 289 13.45 -6.22 -6.07
CA LYS A 289 13.37 -7.27 -5.06
C LYS A 289 12.90 -8.58 -5.68
N ASP A 290 11.84 -8.54 -6.47
CA ASP A 290 11.25 -9.72 -7.09
C ASP A 290 12.22 -10.39 -8.08
N LYS A 291 12.98 -9.61 -8.85
CA LYS A 291 14.05 -10.15 -9.71
C LYS A 291 15.16 -10.81 -8.90
N LEU A 292 15.59 -10.21 -7.79
CA LEU A 292 16.62 -10.78 -6.92
C LEU A 292 16.15 -12.08 -6.24
N GLU A 293 14.88 -12.16 -5.91
CA GLU A 293 14.26 -13.30 -5.25
C GLU A 293 13.76 -14.38 -6.23
N GLY A 294 13.91 -14.15 -7.56
CA GLY A 294 13.47 -15.07 -8.61
C GLY A 294 11.95 -15.22 -8.69
N LYS A 295 11.19 -14.24 -8.20
CA LYS A 295 9.75 -14.21 -8.35
C LYS A 295 9.33 -13.86 -9.76
N THR A 296 8.23 -14.45 -10.21
CA THR A 296 7.63 -14.15 -11.51
C THR A 296 6.44 -13.20 -11.33
N THR A 297 6.61 -11.97 -11.80
CA THR A 297 5.53 -10.97 -11.95
C THR A 297 5.54 -10.45 -13.38
N ILE A 298 4.55 -9.64 -13.77
CA ILE A 298 4.52 -9.07 -15.11
C ILE A 298 5.62 -7.99 -15.33
N PHE A 299 6.32 -7.57 -14.28
CA PHE A 299 7.42 -6.61 -14.34
C PHE A 299 8.81 -7.24 -14.15
N THR A 300 8.90 -8.57 -14.03
CA THR A 300 10.20 -9.26 -13.91
C THR A 300 10.78 -9.70 -15.25
N GLY A 301 10.13 -9.35 -16.33
CA GLY A 301 10.60 -9.57 -17.71
C GLY A 301 11.76 -8.68 -18.16
N GLY A 302 11.95 -8.58 -19.46
CA GLY A 302 12.91 -7.69 -20.10
C GLY A 302 12.49 -6.21 -20.01
N VAL A 303 13.42 -5.32 -20.36
CA VAL A 303 13.20 -3.85 -20.33
C VAL A 303 12.02 -3.45 -21.22
N GLU A 304 11.94 -3.99 -22.44
CA GLU A 304 10.85 -3.74 -23.39
C GLU A 304 9.49 -4.22 -22.84
N GLU A 305 9.43 -5.43 -22.29
CA GLU A 305 8.22 -6.00 -21.72
C GLU A 305 7.74 -5.20 -20.49
N ASN A 306 8.66 -4.83 -19.61
CA ASN A 306 8.34 -4.01 -18.45
C ASN A 306 7.80 -2.64 -18.87
N THR A 307 8.39 -2.03 -19.92
CA THR A 307 7.93 -0.75 -20.47
C THR A 307 6.53 -0.88 -21.03
N ARG A 308 6.25 -1.91 -21.82
CA ARG A 308 4.92 -2.21 -22.36
C ARG A 308 3.89 -2.35 -21.25
N ASN A 309 4.20 -3.13 -20.23
CA ASN A 309 3.29 -3.33 -19.10
C ASN A 309 3.10 -2.06 -18.25
N ALA A 310 4.10 -1.20 -18.16
CA ALA A 310 3.97 0.11 -17.51
C ALA A 310 3.04 1.04 -18.31
N VAL A 311 3.12 1.06 -19.65
CA VAL A 311 2.20 1.81 -20.51
C VAL A 311 0.77 1.29 -20.39
N ARG A 312 0.58 -0.03 -20.39
CA ARG A 312 -0.75 -0.66 -20.14
C ARG A 312 -1.32 -0.26 -18.79
N LEU A 313 -0.50 -0.28 -17.74
CA LEU A 313 -0.96 0.13 -16.41
C LEU A 313 -1.36 1.62 -16.39
N PHE A 314 -0.62 2.46 -17.08
CA PHE A 314 -0.95 3.87 -17.21
C PHE A 314 -2.31 4.07 -17.90
N GLN A 315 -2.52 3.41 -19.04
CA GLN A 315 -3.80 3.44 -19.76
C GLN A 315 -4.95 2.88 -18.92
N LEU A 316 -4.70 1.79 -18.15
CA LEU A 316 -5.68 1.22 -17.23
C LEU A 316 -6.12 2.25 -16.17
N ILE A 317 -5.17 3.00 -15.61
CA ILE A 317 -5.45 4.06 -14.64
C ILE A 317 -6.26 5.18 -15.29
N GLN A 318 -5.88 5.63 -16.48
CA GLN A 318 -6.57 6.71 -17.19
C GLN A 318 -7.99 6.33 -17.62
N ASN A 319 -8.20 5.11 -18.08
CA ASN A 319 -9.49 4.61 -18.54
C ASN A 319 -10.37 4.12 -17.38
N SER A 320 -9.85 4.11 -16.17
CA SER A 320 -10.55 3.56 -15.01
C SER A 320 -11.83 4.34 -14.70
N ARG A 321 -12.97 3.67 -14.84
CA ARG A 321 -14.26 4.21 -14.41
C ARG A 321 -14.42 4.33 -12.89
N ILE A 322 -13.48 3.76 -12.13
CA ILE A 322 -13.44 3.80 -10.68
C ILE A 322 -12.92 5.14 -10.22
N ILE A 323 -11.91 5.65 -10.94
CA ILE A 323 -11.21 6.89 -10.66
C ILE A 323 -11.86 8.02 -11.47
N ARG A 324 -13.17 8.22 -11.28
CA ARG A 324 -13.87 9.36 -11.90
C ARG A 324 -13.50 10.70 -11.29
N ASP A 325 -12.93 10.68 -10.10
CA ASP A 325 -12.37 11.85 -9.47
C ASP A 325 -10.93 12.03 -10.00
N ASN A 326 -10.76 13.06 -10.83
CA ASN A 326 -9.47 13.41 -11.43
C ASN A 326 -8.33 13.50 -10.41
N SER A 327 -8.64 13.75 -9.15
CA SER A 327 -7.67 13.84 -8.06
C SER A 327 -7.01 12.52 -7.72
N PHE A 328 -7.80 11.44 -7.68
CA PHE A 328 -7.26 10.10 -7.44
C PHE A 328 -6.49 9.61 -8.67
N GLN A 329 -6.97 9.90 -9.88
CA GLN A 329 -6.25 9.57 -11.10
C GLN A 329 -4.86 10.18 -11.11
N ILE A 330 -4.74 11.47 -10.83
CA ILE A 330 -3.46 12.17 -10.74
C ILE A 330 -2.56 11.55 -9.67
N LEU A 331 -3.11 11.19 -8.51
CA LEU A 331 -2.34 10.57 -7.44
C LEU A 331 -1.73 9.22 -7.88
N TYR A 332 -2.50 8.40 -8.59
CA TYR A 332 -2.02 7.12 -9.13
C TYR A 332 -0.98 7.32 -10.24
N GLU A 333 -1.23 8.24 -11.16
CA GLU A 333 -0.28 8.60 -12.21
C GLU A 333 1.05 9.08 -11.61
N CYS A 334 0.99 9.97 -10.63
CA CYS A 334 2.19 10.47 -9.96
C CYS A 334 2.93 9.37 -9.19
N LEU A 335 2.21 8.50 -8.49
CA LEU A 335 2.80 7.37 -7.79
C LEU A 335 3.52 6.44 -8.77
N MET A 336 2.88 6.10 -9.88
CA MET A 336 3.47 5.28 -10.93
C MET A 336 4.75 5.89 -11.50
N PHE A 337 4.75 7.21 -11.78
CA PHE A 337 5.94 7.89 -12.28
C PHE A 337 7.08 7.88 -11.28
N LEU A 338 6.78 8.11 -10.00
CA LEU A 338 7.78 8.04 -8.95
C LEU A 338 8.42 6.65 -8.88
N ILE A 339 7.61 5.61 -8.97
CA ILE A 339 8.08 4.22 -8.92
C ILE A 339 8.95 3.90 -10.16
N ILE A 340 8.54 4.31 -11.36
CA ILE A 340 9.31 4.11 -12.59
C ILE A 340 10.65 4.84 -12.51
N ASP A 341 10.66 6.08 -12.03
CA ASP A 341 11.89 6.85 -11.88
C ASP A 341 12.87 6.22 -10.87
N LEU A 342 12.35 5.66 -9.77
CA LEU A 342 13.15 4.92 -8.80
C LEU A 342 13.77 3.63 -9.36
N ASN A 343 13.13 3.05 -10.37
CA ASN A 343 13.47 1.78 -10.99
C ASN A 343 13.86 1.94 -12.48
N GLU A 344 14.42 3.10 -12.85
CA GLU A 344 14.68 3.48 -14.25
C GLU A 344 15.46 2.43 -15.06
N GLU A 345 16.34 1.68 -14.40
CA GLU A 345 17.17 0.65 -15.05
C GLU A 345 16.36 -0.55 -15.60
N PHE A 346 15.09 -0.68 -15.24
CA PHE A 346 14.20 -1.76 -15.70
C PHE A 346 13.29 -1.34 -16.85
N PHE A 347 13.40 -0.10 -17.33
CA PHE A 347 12.56 0.46 -18.39
C PHE A 347 13.40 1.05 -19.51
N GLU A 348 12.80 1.21 -20.69
CA GLU A 348 13.47 1.86 -21.81
C GLU A 348 13.79 3.32 -21.49
N PRO A 349 15.04 3.77 -21.77
CA PRO A 349 15.47 5.13 -21.45
C PRO A 349 14.62 6.22 -22.09
N GLU A 350 14.09 5.96 -23.29
CA GLU A 350 13.21 6.88 -24.01
C GLU A 350 11.88 7.08 -23.28
N PHE A 351 11.28 5.98 -22.80
CA PHE A 351 10.07 6.00 -22.01
C PHE A 351 10.26 6.75 -20.69
N VAL A 352 11.34 6.47 -19.96
CA VAL A 352 11.68 7.20 -18.72
C VAL A 352 11.90 8.68 -19.01
N GLY A 353 12.61 9.00 -20.09
CA GLY A 353 12.83 10.38 -20.53
C GLY A 353 11.52 11.10 -20.87
N LYS A 354 10.56 10.40 -21.50
CA LYS A 354 9.22 10.96 -21.76
C LYS A 354 8.48 11.23 -20.47
N ILE A 355 8.39 10.27 -19.54
CA ILE A 355 7.76 10.46 -18.25
C ILE A 355 8.31 11.69 -17.53
N ARG A 356 9.62 11.87 -17.50
CA ARG A 356 10.28 13.02 -16.88
C ARG A 356 9.91 14.35 -17.54
N ARG A 357 9.72 14.37 -18.87
CA ARG A 357 9.29 15.60 -19.60
C ARG A 357 7.81 15.92 -19.36
N GLU A 358 6.97 14.91 -19.39
CA GLU A 358 5.51 15.04 -19.28
C GLU A 358 5.05 15.30 -17.84
N CYS A 359 5.80 14.82 -16.84
CA CYS A 359 5.46 15.02 -15.44
C CYS A 359 6.01 16.34 -14.91
N PRO A 360 5.25 17.44 -14.91
CA PRO A 360 5.72 18.76 -14.44
C PRO A 360 6.00 18.79 -12.93
N VAL A 361 5.60 17.76 -12.23
CA VAL A 361 5.88 17.53 -10.80
C VAL A 361 7.32 17.12 -10.59
N MET A 362 7.88 16.45 -11.59
CA MET A 362 9.20 15.85 -11.56
C MET A 362 10.19 16.72 -12.32
N ASP A 363 10.21 18.02 -12.08
CA ASP A 363 11.38 18.82 -12.44
C ASP A 363 12.53 18.40 -11.52
N LEU A 364 13.04 17.20 -11.82
CA LEU A 364 13.97 16.39 -11.03
C LEU A 364 15.36 17.04 -10.87
N LYS A 365 15.61 18.20 -11.50
CA LYS A 365 16.75 19.04 -11.14
C LYS A 365 16.79 19.37 -9.65
N TYR A 366 15.65 19.29 -8.96
CA TYR A 366 15.53 19.64 -7.55
C TYR A 366 15.36 18.45 -6.63
N TYR A 367 15.03 17.25 -7.16
CA TYR A 367 14.67 16.10 -6.31
C TYR A 367 15.26 14.81 -6.84
N ASN A 368 16.26 14.33 -6.16
CA ASN A 368 16.69 12.96 -6.31
C ASN A 368 15.70 12.08 -5.54
N MET A 369 14.92 11.26 -6.25
CA MET A 369 13.93 10.37 -5.63
C MET A 369 14.57 9.37 -4.68
N ARG A 370 15.82 8.95 -4.93
CA ARG A 370 16.61 8.14 -3.99
C ARG A 370 16.88 8.90 -2.68
N GLU A 371 17.03 10.23 -2.74
CA GLU A 371 17.13 11.05 -1.53
C GLU A 371 15.79 11.14 -0.80
N ILE A 372 14.66 11.18 -1.50
CA ILE A 372 13.33 11.16 -0.87
C ILE A 372 13.09 9.81 -0.20
N ASP A 373 13.44 8.72 -0.87
CA ASP A 373 13.35 7.37 -0.31
C ASP A 373 14.23 7.25 0.96
N SER A 374 15.46 7.76 0.92
CA SER A 374 16.34 7.83 2.10
C SER A 374 15.78 8.72 3.22
N VAL A 375 15.03 9.78 2.88
CA VAL A 375 14.37 10.65 3.87
C VAL A 375 13.19 9.93 4.52
N VAL A 376 12.42 9.16 3.75
CA VAL A 376 11.30 8.35 4.29
C VAL A 376 11.81 7.27 5.26
N GLU A 377 13.01 6.73 5.00
CA GLU A 377 13.68 5.78 5.88
C GLU A 377 14.37 6.42 7.11
N SER A 378 14.47 7.74 7.12
CA SER A 378 15.37 8.46 8.06
C SER A 378 14.66 8.98 9.31
N GLU A 379 15.49 9.35 10.32
CA GLU A 379 15.07 10.11 11.49
C GLU A 379 14.37 11.44 11.13
N ILE A 380 14.58 11.98 9.93
CA ILE A 380 13.93 13.19 9.42
C ILE A 380 12.42 13.00 9.35
N MET A 381 11.94 11.87 8.81
CA MET A 381 10.50 11.58 8.76
C MET A 381 9.89 11.50 10.15
N LYS A 382 10.57 10.84 11.09
CA LYS A 382 10.13 10.79 12.50
C LYS A 382 10.01 12.20 13.08
N LYS A 383 10.98 13.06 12.81
CA LYS A 383 10.98 14.46 13.26
C LYS A 383 9.84 15.26 12.64
N ILE A 384 9.56 15.06 11.34
CA ILE A 384 8.43 15.70 10.64
C ILE A 384 7.08 15.29 11.28
N LEU A 385 6.90 14.01 11.54
CA LEU A 385 5.68 13.50 12.18
C LEU A 385 5.52 14.06 13.61
N CYS A 386 6.62 14.16 14.38
CA CYS A 386 6.62 14.81 15.69
C CYS A 386 6.26 16.30 15.60
N ILE A 387 6.79 17.02 14.60
CA ILE A 387 6.45 18.42 14.34
C ILE A 387 4.98 18.57 13.95
N TYR A 388 4.49 17.67 13.08
CA TYR A 388 3.10 17.69 12.62
C TYR A 388 2.10 17.50 13.77
N LEU A 389 2.44 16.70 14.78
CA LEU A 389 1.59 16.41 15.93
C LEU A 389 1.61 17.49 17.04
N LYS A 390 2.57 18.40 17.03
CA LYS A 390 2.67 19.55 17.95
C LYS A 390 1.83 20.74 17.44
#